data_78436da3808868f1f347ff7a80248e7e
#
_entry.id   78436da3808868f1f347ff7a80248e7e
#
_cell.length_a   1.000
_cell.length_b   1.000
_cell.length_c   1.000
_cell.angle_alpha   90.00
_cell.angle_beta   90.00
_cell.angle_gamma   90.00
#
_symmetry.space_group_name_H-M   'P 1'
#
loop_
_entity.id
_entity.type
_entity.pdbx_description
1 polymer ?
#
loop_
_entity_poly.entity_id
_entity_poly.type
_entity_poly.pdbx_seq_one_letter_code
_entity_poly.pdbx_strand_id
1 'polypeptide(L)'
;MITKNLINVLNRDIESFIALTGCKTSNISYQCCEYDIIIIGKKTENSIINDPINGLIEIYRIDYESFKKLKDFELYKFLPMKVISNGPFNLSPNIIKITNKIKLINNDYKKYKFIEITSNIQKAKEAMNQASFLDCNFWISCSIYEIIEYVLVSNAIKLHPTHILEQFKKVNSKIDMSICYSLMNLELANKSSVERKFKAINKLYLKSLGLFNQKSEITYLQIKLLKNKTNWMIENKMHSNAYSFLEFEIIKLIKFIYSEYCKNNQISLHQFKILSELMNNNEISYNIPKSIINLISINNNEHIIKTKINKVSTIIEELNKV
;
A
#
# COMPACT_ATOMS: atom_id res chain seq x y z
N MET A 1 -4.53 24.49 0.78
CA MET A 1 -4.98 25.24 -0.40
C MET A 1 -3.99 24.95 -1.51
N ILE A 2 -4.42 24.41 -2.65
CA ILE A 2 -3.53 24.16 -3.79
C ILE A 2 -3.07 25.53 -4.30
N THR A 3 -1.76 25.76 -4.33
CA THR A 3 -1.22 27.06 -4.72
C THR A 3 -1.40 27.28 -6.23
N LYS A 4 -1.54 28.55 -6.65
CA LYS A 4 -1.55 28.92 -8.08
C LYS A 4 -0.33 28.36 -8.83
N ASN A 5 0.82 28.23 -8.15
CA ASN A 5 2.03 27.65 -8.73
C ASN A 5 1.89 26.17 -9.06
N LEU A 6 1.22 25.37 -8.21
CA LEU A 6 0.98 23.96 -8.53
C LEU A 6 0.09 23.83 -9.77
N ILE A 7 -0.94 24.67 -9.87
CA ILE A 7 -1.79 24.75 -11.08
C ILE A 7 -0.94 25.11 -12.30
N ASN A 8 0.02 26.03 -12.19
CA ASN A 8 0.90 26.41 -13.30
C ASN A 8 1.88 25.28 -13.70
N VAL A 9 2.39 24.50 -12.74
CA VAL A 9 3.23 23.32 -13.01
C VAL A 9 2.41 22.24 -13.72
N LEU A 10 1.14 22.08 -13.34
CA LEU A 10 0.21 21.10 -13.91
C LEU A 10 -0.42 21.61 -15.23
N ASN A 11 -0.53 22.93 -15.44
CA ASN A 11 -1.11 23.55 -16.65
C ASN A 11 -0.29 23.32 -17.94
N ARG A 12 0.89 22.74 -17.87
CA ARG A 12 1.57 22.18 -19.06
C ARG A 12 0.81 21.02 -19.70
N ASP A 13 -0.18 20.47 -19.00
CA ASP A 13 -1.12 19.44 -19.46
C ASP A 13 -2.53 20.03 -19.69
N ILE A 14 -2.63 21.22 -20.33
CA ILE A 14 -3.87 22.01 -20.52
C ILE A 14 -5.03 21.20 -21.16
N GLU A 15 -4.71 20.14 -21.89
CA GLU A 15 -5.70 19.24 -22.51
C GLU A 15 -6.08 18.04 -21.62
N SER A 16 -5.89 18.11 -20.30
CA SER A 16 -6.12 16.99 -19.42
C SER A 16 -7.08 17.32 -18.29
N PHE A 17 -7.85 16.33 -17.86
CA PHE A 17 -8.56 16.40 -16.60
C PHE A 17 -7.57 16.19 -15.44
N ILE A 18 -7.63 17.05 -14.42
CA ILE A 18 -6.71 17.01 -13.27
C ILE A 18 -7.53 16.98 -11.99
N ALA A 19 -7.23 16.03 -11.12
CA ALA A 19 -7.82 15.95 -9.79
C ALA A 19 -6.78 15.62 -8.70
N LEU A 20 -7.01 16.17 -7.50
CA LEU A 20 -6.35 15.76 -6.28
C LEU A 20 -7.03 14.50 -5.75
N THR A 21 -6.24 13.55 -5.28
CA THR A 21 -6.67 12.32 -4.63
C THR A 21 -5.87 12.10 -3.34
N GLY A 22 -5.93 10.92 -2.75
CA GLY A 22 -5.13 10.58 -1.57
C GLY A 22 -5.54 11.28 -0.28
N CYS A 23 -4.66 11.25 0.73
CA CYS A 23 -4.97 11.74 2.08
C CYS A 23 -5.20 13.26 2.16
N LYS A 24 -4.66 14.03 1.21
CA LYS A 24 -4.90 15.49 1.12
C LYS A 24 -6.34 15.86 0.74
N THR A 25 -7.15 14.90 0.29
CA THR A 25 -8.59 15.09 0.07
C THR A 25 -9.42 14.89 1.33
N SER A 26 -8.82 14.39 2.40
CA SER A 26 -9.43 14.08 3.70
C SER A 26 -8.83 14.91 4.82
N ASN A 27 -9.48 14.90 5.99
CA ASN A 27 -9.02 15.63 7.19
C ASN A 27 -7.96 14.87 8.01
N ILE A 28 -7.29 13.88 7.43
CA ILE A 28 -6.28 13.06 8.13
C ILE A 28 -4.86 13.28 7.63
N SER A 29 -4.65 14.20 6.69
CA SER A 29 -3.31 14.43 6.13
C SER A 29 -2.34 15.03 7.15
N TYR A 30 -1.12 14.50 7.17
CA TYR A 30 0.01 15.10 7.90
C TYR A 30 0.71 16.15 7.04
N GLN A 31 1.56 16.94 7.68
CA GLN A 31 2.38 17.92 6.97
C GLN A 31 3.36 17.26 5.98
N CYS A 32 3.86 16.06 6.32
CA CYS A 32 4.77 15.29 5.47
C CYS A 32 4.12 14.57 4.29
N CYS A 33 2.79 14.58 4.19
CA CYS A 33 2.09 13.90 3.08
C CYS A 33 2.28 14.65 1.77
N GLU A 34 2.55 13.90 0.72
CA GLU A 34 2.59 14.37 -0.66
C GLU A 34 1.23 14.84 -1.15
N TYR A 35 1.25 15.51 -2.30
CA TYR A 35 0.05 15.72 -3.11
C TYR A 35 -0.06 14.59 -4.13
N ASP A 36 -1.11 13.78 -4.03
CA ASP A 36 -1.44 12.73 -4.98
C ASP A 36 -2.32 13.33 -6.08
N ILE A 37 -1.79 13.48 -7.28
CA ILE A 37 -2.48 14.06 -8.43
C ILE A 37 -2.76 12.96 -9.47
N ILE A 38 -4.00 12.88 -9.92
CA ILE A 38 -4.34 12.10 -11.10
C ILE A 38 -4.55 13.04 -12.29
N ILE A 39 -3.92 12.70 -13.42
CA ILE A 39 -4.08 13.38 -14.70
C ILE A 39 -4.64 12.37 -15.71
N ILE A 40 -5.81 12.68 -16.26
CA ILE A 40 -6.45 11.87 -17.28
C ILE A 40 -6.37 12.62 -18.60
N GLY A 41 -5.61 12.07 -19.56
CA GLY A 41 -5.31 12.77 -20.83
C GLY A 41 -4.63 11.86 -21.85
N LYS A 42 -3.67 12.41 -22.60
CA LYS A 42 -2.95 11.67 -23.64
C LYS A 42 -1.67 10.98 -23.14
N LYS A 43 -1.06 11.52 -22.08
CA LYS A 43 0.21 10.98 -21.52
C LYS A 43 -0.08 9.94 -20.47
N THR A 44 0.76 8.90 -20.42
CA THR A 44 0.63 7.77 -19.51
C THR A 44 1.81 7.60 -18.53
N GLU A 45 2.89 8.37 -18.67
CA GLU A 45 4.05 8.25 -17.78
C GLU A 45 3.79 8.89 -16.43
N ASN A 46 3.88 8.09 -15.37
CA ASN A 46 3.83 8.56 -14.00
C ASN A 46 5.09 9.34 -13.65
N SER A 47 4.98 10.28 -12.73
CA SER A 47 6.12 11.08 -12.28
C SER A 47 5.99 11.49 -10.82
N ILE A 48 7.13 11.73 -10.18
CA ILE A 48 7.18 12.38 -8.86
C ILE A 48 7.96 13.68 -9.06
N ILE A 49 7.40 14.77 -8.60
CA ILE A 49 7.99 16.10 -8.69
C ILE A 49 8.32 16.58 -7.28
N ASN A 50 9.50 17.18 -7.12
CA ASN A 50 9.86 17.87 -5.89
C ASN A 50 9.64 19.37 -6.12
N ASP A 51 8.50 19.87 -5.67
CA ASP A 51 8.16 21.29 -5.77
C ASP A 51 8.70 22.05 -4.53
N PRO A 52 9.39 23.19 -4.71
CA PRO A 52 9.98 23.93 -3.60
C PRO A 52 8.98 24.43 -2.56
N ILE A 53 7.73 24.68 -2.97
CA ILE A 53 6.69 25.27 -2.11
C ILE A 53 5.77 24.18 -1.54
N ASN A 54 5.36 23.22 -2.39
CA ASN A 54 4.36 22.22 -2.04
C ASN A 54 4.99 20.89 -1.56
N GLY A 55 6.30 20.74 -1.67
CA GLY A 55 7.00 19.49 -1.35
C GLY A 55 6.86 18.45 -2.45
N LEU A 56 6.75 17.17 -2.08
CA LEU A 56 6.65 16.09 -3.05
C LEU A 56 5.22 15.99 -3.60
N ILE A 57 5.14 15.84 -4.93
CA ILE A 57 3.90 15.68 -5.69
C ILE A 57 4.03 14.38 -6.47
N GLU A 58 3.18 13.42 -6.20
CA GLU A 58 3.07 12.19 -6.96
C GLU A 58 2.00 12.37 -8.03
N ILE A 59 2.38 12.17 -9.30
CA ILE A 59 1.48 12.34 -10.44
C ILE A 59 1.27 10.99 -11.10
N TYR A 60 0.04 10.50 -11.01
CA TYR A 60 -0.43 9.33 -11.73
C TYR A 60 -1.11 9.76 -13.03
N ARG A 61 -0.65 9.23 -14.16
CA ARG A 61 -1.22 9.54 -15.48
C ARG A 61 -1.88 8.32 -16.08
N ILE A 62 -3.06 8.53 -16.61
CA ILE A 62 -3.80 7.50 -17.35
C ILE A 62 -4.41 8.13 -18.60
N ASP A 63 -4.36 7.41 -19.71
CA ASP A 63 -5.07 7.86 -20.90
C ASP A 63 -6.58 7.73 -20.73
N TYR A 64 -7.31 8.58 -21.48
CA TYR A 64 -8.75 8.68 -21.35
C TYR A 64 -9.51 7.39 -21.67
N GLU A 65 -9.07 6.64 -22.67
CA GLU A 65 -9.73 5.40 -23.06
C GLU A 65 -9.46 4.28 -22.05
N SER A 66 -8.27 4.22 -21.49
CA SER A 66 -7.95 3.30 -20.39
C SER A 66 -8.74 3.63 -19.13
N PHE A 67 -8.90 4.93 -18.80
CA PHE A 67 -9.71 5.35 -17.65
C PHE A 67 -11.16 4.93 -17.77
N LYS A 68 -11.77 5.05 -18.96
CA LYS A 68 -13.15 4.60 -19.21
C LYS A 68 -13.33 3.08 -19.06
N LYS A 69 -12.31 2.30 -19.33
CA LYS A 69 -12.33 0.82 -19.24
C LYS A 69 -12.09 0.29 -17.84
N LEU A 70 -11.71 1.17 -16.89
CA LEU A 70 -11.51 0.75 -15.50
C LEU A 70 -12.81 0.18 -14.92
N LYS A 71 -12.68 -0.97 -14.29
CA LYS A 71 -13.77 -1.57 -13.51
C LYS A 71 -14.01 -0.77 -12.24
N ASP A 72 -15.20 -0.89 -11.68
CA ASP A 72 -15.60 -0.12 -10.49
C ASP A 72 -14.60 -0.32 -9.32
N PHE A 73 -14.10 -1.53 -9.09
CA PHE A 73 -13.11 -1.80 -8.04
C PHE A 73 -11.74 -1.15 -8.31
N GLU A 74 -11.35 -0.93 -9.58
CA GLU A 74 -10.11 -0.26 -9.94
C GLU A 74 -10.21 1.24 -9.75
N LEU A 75 -11.41 1.80 -9.90
CA LEU A 75 -11.70 3.21 -9.64
C LEU A 75 -11.58 3.55 -8.15
N TYR A 76 -11.79 2.57 -7.26
CA TYR A 76 -11.64 2.76 -5.82
C TYR A 76 -10.30 3.39 -5.42
N LYS A 77 -9.20 3.00 -6.08
CA LYS A 77 -7.86 3.53 -5.79
C LYS A 77 -7.71 5.05 -6.00
N PHE A 78 -8.59 5.66 -6.80
CA PHE A 78 -8.55 7.10 -7.09
C PHE A 78 -9.55 7.91 -6.26
N LEU A 79 -10.49 7.28 -5.57
CA LEU A 79 -11.50 7.98 -4.78
C LEU A 79 -10.99 8.31 -3.37
N PRO A 80 -11.47 9.40 -2.72
CA PRO A 80 -12.22 10.49 -3.35
C PRO A 80 -11.35 11.36 -4.26
N MET A 81 -11.95 11.98 -5.27
CA MET A 81 -11.30 12.93 -6.18
C MET A 81 -11.81 14.34 -5.93
N LYS A 82 -10.89 15.30 -5.77
CA LYS A 82 -11.22 16.73 -5.77
C LYS A 82 -10.74 17.34 -7.10
N VAL A 83 -11.69 17.70 -7.96
CA VAL A 83 -11.39 18.25 -9.29
C VAL A 83 -10.63 19.57 -9.16
N ILE A 84 -9.53 19.69 -9.90
CA ILE A 84 -8.70 20.89 -10.04
C ILE A 84 -8.99 21.55 -11.40
N SER A 85 -9.00 20.75 -12.47
CA SER A 85 -9.27 21.19 -13.84
C SER A 85 -10.04 20.12 -14.61
N ASN A 86 -11.04 20.53 -15.36
CA ASN A 86 -11.86 19.62 -16.17
C ASN A 86 -11.22 19.28 -17.53
N GLY A 87 -10.30 20.13 -18.03
CA GLY A 87 -9.80 19.99 -19.38
C GLY A 87 -10.91 19.93 -20.45
N PRO A 88 -10.58 19.53 -21.68
CA PRO A 88 -11.54 19.42 -22.77
C PRO A 88 -12.50 18.22 -22.63
N PHE A 89 -12.18 17.24 -21.78
CA PHE A 89 -12.95 15.99 -21.68
C PHE A 89 -14.18 16.09 -20.77
N ASN A 90 -14.36 17.19 -20.03
CA ASN A 90 -15.44 17.39 -19.06
C ASN A 90 -15.84 16.11 -18.29
N LEU A 91 -14.88 15.49 -17.59
CA LEU A 91 -15.09 14.24 -16.84
C LEU A 91 -15.89 14.44 -15.55
N SER A 92 -16.16 15.68 -15.14
CA SER A 92 -16.90 15.96 -13.91
C SER A 92 -18.22 15.17 -13.79
N PRO A 93 -19.07 15.07 -14.84
CA PRO A 93 -20.29 14.25 -14.76
C PRO A 93 -20.00 12.77 -14.52
N ASN A 94 -18.94 12.22 -15.11
CA ASN A 94 -18.53 10.83 -14.90
C ASN A 94 -18.04 10.59 -13.48
N ILE A 95 -17.27 11.53 -12.91
CA ILE A 95 -16.79 11.46 -11.55
C ILE A 95 -17.94 11.56 -10.55
N ILE A 96 -18.93 12.43 -10.81
CA ILE A 96 -20.15 12.50 -10.00
C ILE A 96 -20.89 11.15 -10.03
N LYS A 97 -21.03 10.53 -11.21
CA LYS A 97 -21.64 9.20 -11.33
C LYS A 97 -20.86 8.15 -10.55
N ILE A 98 -19.52 8.14 -10.62
CA ILE A 98 -18.65 7.24 -9.87
C ILE A 98 -18.82 7.49 -8.37
N THR A 99 -18.83 8.74 -7.92
CA THR A 99 -19.02 9.11 -6.51
C THR A 99 -20.39 8.67 -5.99
N ASN A 100 -21.44 8.77 -6.81
CA ASN A 100 -22.78 8.30 -6.47
C ASN A 100 -22.86 6.76 -6.39
N LYS A 101 -21.98 6.05 -7.09
CA LYS A 101 -21.87 4.59 -7.03
C LYS A 101 -20.92 4.09 -5.95
N ILE A 102 -20.35 4.95 -5.12
CA ILE A 102 -19.29 4.61 -4.17
C ILE A 102 -19.66 3.43 -3.26
N LYS A 103 -20.94 3.28 -2.88
CA LYS A 103 -21.39 2.14 -2.09
C LYS A 103 -21.27 0.81 -2.83
N LEU A 104 -21.59 0.78 -4.12
CA LEU A 104 -21.45 -0.43 -4.97
C LEU A 104 -19.97 -0.75 -5.18
N ILE A 105 -19.17 0.27 -5.51
CA ILE A 105 -17.72 0.15 -5.67
C ILE A 105 -17.08 -0.41 -4.39
N ASN A 106 -17.47 0.10 -3.23
CA ASN A 106 -17.00 -0.39 -1.94
C ASN A 106 -17.39 -1.85 -1.70
N ASN A 107 -18.61 -2.26 -2.05
CA ASN A 107 -19.06 -3.64 -1.88
C ASN A 107 -18.26 -4.61 -2.74
N ASP A 108 -17.99 -4.28 -3.99
CA ASP A 108 -17.21 -5.14 -4.89
C ASP A 108 -15.74 -5.19 -4.46
N TYR A 109 -15.19 -4.05 -4.04
CA TYR A 109 -13.84 -4.00 -3.48
C TYR A 109 -13.73 -4.78 -2.16
N LYS A 110 -14.75 -4.71 -1.30
CA LYS A 110 -14.85 -5.50 -0.07
C LYS A 110 -14.82 -7.00 -0.37
N LYS A 111 -15.58 -7.49 -1.35
CA LYS A 111 -15.56 -8.90 -1.78
C LYS A 111 -14.17 -9.31 -2.26
N TYR A 112 -13.55 -8.46 -3.09
CA TYR A 112 -12.18 -8.69 -3.56
C TYR A 112 -11.19 -8.81 -2.39
N LYS A 113 -11.25 -7.90 -1.41
CA LYS A 113 -10.40 -7.95 -0.22
C LYS A 113 -10.64 -9.20 0.63
N PHE A 114 -11.87 -9.65 0.75
CA PHE A 114 -12.18 -10.89 1.46
C PHE A 114 -11.54 -12.12 0.79
N ILE A 115 -11.54 -12.17 -0.54
CA ILE A 115 -10.85 -13.22 -1.30
C ILE A 115 -9.34 -13.15 -1.04
N GLU A 116 -8.74 -11.96 -1.05
CA GLU A 116 -7.33 -11.74 -0.76
C GLU A 116 -6.96 -12.24 0.65
N ILE A 117 -7.76 -11.89 1.68
CA ILE A 117 -7.56 -12.33 3.06
C ILE A 117 -7.58 -13.86 3.15
N THR A 118 -8.61 -14.48 2.56
CA THR A 118 -8.78 -15.94 2.58
C THR A 118 -7.65 -16.65 1.85
N SER A 119 -7.23 -16.13 0.70
CA SER A 119 -6.09 -16.66 -0.05
C SER A 119 -4.78 -16.55 0.74
N ASN A 120 -4.52 -15.41 1.37
CA ASN A 120 -3.29 -15.19 2.13
C ASN A 120 -3.22 -16.13 3.35
N ILE A 121 -4.30 -16.33 4.10
CA ILE A 121 -4.30 -17.23 5.25
C ILE A 121 -4.17 -18.71 4.82
N GLN A 122 -4.74 -19.08 3.67
CA GLN A 122 -4.56 -20.42 3.10
C GLN A 122 -3.09 -20.66 2.75
N LYS A 123 -2.43 -19.70 2.10
CA LYS A 123 -0.98 -19.76 1.83
C LYS A 123 -0.14 -19.83 3.10
N ALA A 124 -0.54 -19.12 4.17
CA ALA A 124 0.12 -19.23 5.47
C ALA A 124 0.01 -20.64 6.06
N LYS A 125 -1.19 -21.27 5.95
CA LYS A 125 -1.39 -22.67 6.41
C LYS A 125 -0.55 -23.66 5.59
N GLU A 126 -0.48 -23.50 4.29
CA GLU A 126 0.36 -24.33 3.41
C GLU A 126 1.85 -24.18 3.72
N ALA A 127 2.31 -22.94 3.91
CA ALA A 127 3.68 -22.66 4.34
C ALA A 127 3.99 -23.30 5.70
N MET A 128 3.04 -23.24 6.63
CA MET A 128 3.15 -23.88 7.94
C MET A 128 3.30 -25.39 7.84
N ASN A 129 2.47 -26.06 7.02
CA ASN A 129 2.50 -27.50 6.81
C ASN A 129 3.84 -27.97 6.21
N GLN A 130 4.55 -27.08 5.50
CA GLN A 130 5.87 -27.37 4.93
C GLN A 130 7.03 -26.80 5.76
N ALA A 131 6.79 -26.43 7.02
CA ALA A 131 7.77 -25.83 7.94
C ALA A 131 8.49 -24.58 7.37
N SER A 132 7.85 -23.87 6.41
CA SER A 132 8.35 -22.62 5.86
C SER A 132 7.86 -21.42 6.70
N PHE A 133 8.39 -21.30 7.92
CA PHE A 133 7.93 -20.34 8.93
C PHE A 133 8.09 -18.88 8.48
N LEU A 134 9.09 -18.60 7.68
CA LEU A 134 9.33 -17.26 7.12
C LEU A 134 8.19 -16.83 6.19
N ASP A 135 7.84 -17.71 5.23
CA ASP A 135 6.72 -17.44 4.29
C ASP A 135 5.40 -17.40 5.04
N CYS A 136 5.22 -18.25 6.06
CA CYS A 136 4.03 -18.22 6.89
C CYS A 136 3.84 -16.88 7.59
N ASN A 137 4.87 -16.34 8.24
CA ASN A 137 4.82 -15.00 8.86
C ASN A 137 4.52 -13.90 7.85
N PHE A 138 5.10 -13.97 6.65
CA PHE A 138 4.83 -13.02 5.58
C PHE A 138 3.35 -13.02 5.16
N TRP A 139 2.76 -14.19 4.94
CA TRP A 139 1.36 -14.29 4.54
C TRP A 139 0.39 -13.90 5.66
N ILE A 140 0.75 -14.16 6.94
CA ILE A 140 0.00 -13.64 8.09
C ILE A 140 0.01 -12.10 8.07
N SER A 141 1.18 -11.48 7.89
CA SER A 141 1.29 -10.02 7.80
C SER A 141 0.46 -9.47 6.63
N CYS A 142 0.50 -10.11 5.45
CA CYS A 142 -0.37 -9.76 4.33
C CYS A 142 -1.85 -9.79 4.73
N SER A 143 -2.29 -10.88 5.38
CA SER A 143 -3.70 -11.04 5.79
C SER A 143 -4.15 -9.92 6.73
N ILE A 144 -3.31 -9.50 7.67
CA ILE A 144 -3.66 -8.46 8.65
C ILE A 144 -3.90 -7.12 7.96
N TYR A 145 -3.04 -6.71 7.03
CA TYR A 145 -3.23 -5.46 6.30
C TYR A 145 -4.47 -5.50 5.40
N GLU A 146 -4.77 -6.63 4.77
CA GLU A 146 -6.00 -6.81 3.98
C GLU A 146 -7.25 -6.79 4.89
N ILE A 147 -7.20 -7.36 6.12
CA ILE A 147 -8.27 -7.28 7.12
C ILE A 147 -8.53 -5.82 7.50
N ILE A 148 -7.48 -5.06 7.81
CA ILE A 148 -7.62 -3.65 8.16
C ILE A 148 -8.25 -2.87 7.00
N GLU A 149 -7.80 -3.10 5.77
CA GLU A 149 -8.37 -2.46 4.60
C GLU A 149 -9.84 -2.86 4.38
N TYR A 150 -10.18 -4.14 4.54
CA TYR A 150 -11.56 -4.62 4.49
C TYR A 150 -12.47 -3.89 5.48
N VAL A 151 -12.01 -3.74 6.74
CA VAL A 151 -12.75 -3.03 7.78
C VAL A 151 -12.94 -1.55 7.43
N LEU A 152 -11.90 -0.89 6.95
CA LEU A 152 -11.97 0.50 6.51
C LEU A 152 -12.95 0.69 5.37
N VAL A 153 -12.87 -0.15 4.33
CA VAL A 153 -13.79 -0.12 3.18
C VAL A 153 -15.23 -0.37 3.60
N SER A 154 -15.46 -1.30 4.54
CA SER A 154 -16.79 -1.57 5.08
C SER A 154 -17.41 -0.34 5.77
N ASN A 155 -16.57 0.58 6.23
CA ASN A 155 -16.97 1.86 6.81
C ASN A 155 -16.83 3.05 5.82
N ALA A 156 -16.76 2.76 4.52
CA ALA A 156 -16.58 3.75 3.45
C ALA A 156 -15.32 4.62 3.60
N ILE A 157 -14.28 4.10 4.24
CA ILE A 157 -12.98 4.77 4.44
C ILE A 157 -11.95 4.12 3.51
N LYS A 158 -11.32 4.92 2.66
CA LYS A 158 -10.19 4.46 1.85
C LYS A 158 -8.94 4.35 2.72
N LEU A 159 -8.21 3.24 2.58
CA LEU A 159 -6.93 3.07 3.23
C LEU A 159 -5.89 4.09 2.71
N HIS A 160 -5.23 4.76 3.65
CA HIS A 160 -4.03 5.56 3.40
C HIS A 160 -2.88 4.97 4.21
N PRO A 161 -1.84 4.41 3.58
CA PRO A 161 -0.80 3.64 4.27
C PRO A 161 -0.14 4.39 5.43
N THR A 162 0.10 5.69 5.28
CA THR A 162 0.68 6.55 6.33
C THR A 162 -0.23 6.72 7.55
N HIS A 163 -1.55 6.50 7.39
CA HIS A 163 -2.59 6.80 8.39
C HIS A 163 -3.33 5.54 8.87
N ILE A 164 -2.84 4.35 8.57
CA ILE A 164 -3.50 3.06 8.86
C ILE A 164 -4.05 3.01 10.29
N LEU A 165 -3.21 3.25 11.29
CA LEU A 165 -3.60 3.11 12.69
C LEU A 165 -4.61 4.17 13.12
N GLU A 166 -4.50 5.39 12.63
CA GLU A 166 -5.45 6.46 12.95
C GLU A 166 -6.80 6.22 12.31
N GLN A 167 -6.80 5.75 11.06
CA GLN A 167 -8.02 5.39 10.36
C GLN A 167 -8.71 4.22 11.08
N PHE A 168 -7.94 3.19 11.43
CA PHE A 168 -8.47 2.01 12.09
C PHE A 168 -9.02 2.31 13.48
N LYS A 169 -8.38 3.22 14.25
CA LYS A 169 -8.90 3.68 15.54
C LYS A 169 -10.24 4.42 15.46
N LYS A 170 -10.52 5.08 14.34
CA LYS A 170 -11.77 5.84 14.15
C LYS A 170 -12.96 4.98 13.73
N VAL A 171 -12.70 3.72 13.38
CA VAL A 171 -13.74 2.81 12.92
C VAL A 171 -14.38 2.09 14.09
N ASN A 172 -15.71 2.11 14.12
CA ASN A 172 -16.47 1.24 15.03
C ASN A 172 -16.52 -0.17 14.42
N SER A 173 -15.53 -1.00 14.75
CA SER A 173 -15.41 -2.37 14.27
C SER A 173 -15.85 -3.36 15.35
N LYS A 174 -16.50 -4.45 14.94
CA LYS A 174 -16.75 -5.61 15.80
C LYS A 174 -15.48 -6.41 16.08
N ILE A 175 -14.42 -6.19 15.28
CA ILE A 175 -13.12 -6.85 15.45
C ILE A 175 -12.37 -6.21 16.60
N ASP A 176 -11.81 -7.03 17.47
CA ASP A 176 -10.91 -6.56 18.52
C ASP A 176 -9.61 -6.04 17.89
N MET A 177 -9.47 -4.71 17.89
CA MET A 177 -8.29 -4.03 17.34
C MET A 177 -6.99 -4.43 18.06
N SER A 178 -7.06 -4.84 19.33
CA SER A 178 -5.88 -5.26 20.10
C SER A 178 -5.23 -6.50 19.48
N ILE A 179 -6.04 -7.41 18.94
CA ILE A 179 -5.56 -8.60 18.22
C ILE A 179 -4.78 -8.16 16.97
N CYS A 180 -5.32 -7.25 16.17
CA CYS A 180 -4.62 -6.74 14.98
C CYS A 180 -3.29 -6.07 15.35
N TYR A 181 -3.26 -5.24 16.39
CA TYR A 181 -2.04 -4.57 16.86
C TYR A 181 -0.98 -5.58 17.34
N SER A 182 -1.38 -6.61 18.08
CA SER A 182 -0.50 -7.69 18.50
C SER A 182 0.06 -8.47 17.29
N LEU A 183 -0.79 -8.75 16.30
CA LEU A 183 -0.37 -9.46 15.08
C LEU A 183 0.59 -8.62 14.22
N MET A 184 0.48 -7.28 14.25
CA MET A 184 1.41 -6.34 13.61
C MET A 184 2.70 -6.14 14.42
N ASN A 185 2.84 -6.74 15.59
CA ASN A 185 3.95 -6.58 16.54
C ASN A 185 4.21 -5.10 16.89
N LEU A 186 3.15 -4.30 17.09
CA LEU A 186 3.28 -2.86 17.36
C LEU A 186 3.91 -2.56 18.72
N GLU A 187 3.95 -3.52 19.63
CA GLU A 187 4.68 -3.45 20.90
C GLU A 187 6.19 -3.27 20.71
N LEU A 188 6.71 -3.66 19.54
CA LEU A 188 8.12 -3.48 19.19
C LEU A 188 8.42 -2.11 18.60
N ALA A 189 7.40 -1.28 18.37
CA ALA A 189 7.53 0.00 17.71
C ALA A 189 8.20 1.04 18.60
N ASN A 190 9.47 1.31 18.32
CA ASN A 190 10.25 2.38 18.91
C ASN A 190 11.13 3.03 17.83
N LYS A 191 11.79 4.14 18.16
CA LYS A 191 12.65 4.87 17.21
C LYS A 191 13.66 3.95 16.53
N SER A 192 14.39 3.13 17.30
CA SER A 192 15.45 2.25 16.78
C SER A 192 14.89 1.18 15.82
N SER A 193 13.75 0.58 16.15
CA SER A 193 13.11 -0.43 15.28
C SER A 193 12.58 0.20 13.97
N VAL A 194 12.04 1.42 14.03
CA VAL A 194 11.60 2.17 12.85
C VAL A 194 12.80 2.50 11.95
N GLU A 195 13.89 3.01 12.51
CA GLU A 195 15.11 3.32 11.75
C GLU A 195 15.71 2.07 11.09
N ARG A 196 15.71 0.92 11.79
CA ARG A 196 16.17 -0.36 11.21
C ARG A 196 15.28 -0.79 10.04
N LYS A 197 13.94 -0.70 10.18
CA LYS A 197 13.01 -0.99 9.08
C LYS A 197 13.26 -0.06 7.89
N PHE A 198 13.41 1.23 8.13
CA PHE A 198 13.69 2.19 7.05
C PHE A 198 15.01 1.86 6.31
N LYS A 199 16.09 1.56 7.03
CA LYS A 199 17.37 1.17 6.42
C LYS A 199 17.23 -0.11 5.58
N ALA A 200 16.45 -1.08 6.04
CA ALA A 200 16.25 -2.33 5.34
C ALA A 200 15.43 -2.14 4.05
N ILE A 201 14.32 -1.38 4.11
CA ILE A 201 13.51 -1.12 2.92
C ILE A 201 14.26 -0.28 1.89
N ASN A 202 15.05 0.73 2.33
CA ASN A 202 15.89 1.50 1.43
C ASN A 202 16.88 0.62 0.68
N LYS A 203 17.54 -0.33 1.37
CA LYS A 203 18.43 -1.30 0.75
C LYS A 203 17.70 -2.20 -0.25
N LEU A 204 16.45 -2.59 0.06
CA LEU A 204 15.64 -3.40 -0.85
C LEU A 204 15.26 -2.62 -2.12
N TYR A 205 14.83 -1.36 -1.98
CA TYR A 205 14.56 -0.48 -3.14
C TYR A 205 15.78 -0.34 -4.04
N LEU A 206 16.97 -0.06 -3.45
CA LEU A 206 18.20 0.09 -4.23
C LEU A 206 18.60 -1.18 -4.97
N LYS A 207 18.41 -2.36 -4.38
CA LYS A 207 18.67 -3.64 -5.05
C LYS A 207 17.70 -3.90 -6.22
N SER A 208 16.44 -3.50 -6.04
CA SER A 208 15.37 -3.78 -7.01
C SER A 208 15.27 -2.72 -8.11
N LEU A 209 16.20 -1.75 -8.19
CA LEU A 209 16.16 -0.66 -9.16
C LEU A 209 15.98 -1.15 -10.60
N GLY A 210 16.66 -2.24 -10.97
CA GLY A 210 16.57 -2.82 -12.31
C GLY A 210 15.21 -3.41 -12.67
N LEU A 211 14.35 -3.70 -11.68
CA LEU A 211 13.02 -4.26 -11.92
C LEU A 211 11.97 -3.17 -12.20
N PHE A 212 12.26 -1.94 -11.81
CA PHE A 212 11.35 -0.83 -12.09
C PHE A 212 11.63 -0.35 -13.52
N ASN A 213 10.65 -0.52 -14.41
CA ASN A 213 10.68 0.08 -15.77
C ASN A 213 10.64 1.62 -15.72
N GLN A 214 10.79 2.19 -14.54
CA GLN A 214 10.80 3.62 -14.28
C GLN A 214 12.24 4.11 -14.19
N LYS A 215 12.47 5.33 -14.66
CA LYS A 215 13.76 6.01 -14.54
C LYS A 215 14.26 5.93 -13.09
N SER A 216 15.51 5.67 -12.88
CA SER A 216 16.18 5.58 -11.57
C SER A 216 15.85 6.79 -10.66
N GLU A 217 15.59 7.95 -11.25
CA GLU A 217 15.18 9.19 -10.58
C GLU A 217 13.85 9.05 -9.83
N ILE A 218 12.84 8.36 -10.39
CA ILE A 218 11.53 8.17 -9.74
C ILE A 218 11.69 7.31 -8.49
N THR A 219 12.48 6.24 -8.58
CA THR A 219 12.73 5.38 -7.42
C THR A 219 13.47 6.13 -6.31
N TYR A 220 14.43 7.00 -6.67
CA TYR A 220 15.12 7.85 -5.71
C TYR A 220 14.15 8.81 -5.00
N LEU A 221 13.22 9.41 -5.74
CA LEU A 221 12.19 10.29 -5.18
C LEU A 221 11.20 9.53 -4.28
N GLN A 222 10.87 8.28 -4.61
CA GLN A 222 10.07 7.41 -3.74
C GLN A 222 10.79 7.13 -2.41
N ILE A 223 12.08 6.83 -2.46
CA ILE A 223 12.91 6.67 -1.25
C ILE A 223 12.93 7.95 -0.42
N LYS A 224 13.06 9.12 -1.08
CA LYS A 224 13.02 10.43 -0.42
C LYS A 224 11.67 10.67 0.25
N LEU A 225 10.56 10.34 -0.41
CA LEU A 225 9.21 10.44 0.15
C LEU A 225 9.06 9.56 1.39
N LEU A 226 9.49 8.28 1.29
CA LEU A 226 9.47 7.34 2.40
C LEU A 226 10.29 7.86 3.60
N LYS A 227 11.47 8.42 3.33
CA LYS A 227 12.33 9.04 4.35
C LYS A 227 11.67 10.23 5.04
N ASN A 228 11.08 11.13 4.26
CA ASN A 228 10.42 12.32 4.80
C ASN A 228 9.26 11.95 5.72
N LYS A 229 8.41 11.02 5.30
CA LYS A 229 7.29 10.52 6.13
C LYS A 229 7.79 9.85 7.41
N THR A 230 8.79 8.98 7.28
CA THR A 230 9.35 8.25 8.44
C THR A 230 9.98 9.20 9.45
N ASN A 231 10.80 10.15 9.00
CA ASN A 231 11.44 11.13 9.87
C ASN A 231 10.40 12.00 10.59
N TRP A 232 9.42 12.52 9.84
CA TRP A 232 8.36 13.34 10.42
C TRP A 232 7.60 12.58 11.51
N MET A 233 7.24 11.31 11.28
CA MET A 233 6.56 10.49 12.28
C MET A 233 7.44 10.21 13.51
N ILE A 234 8.76 10.00 13.33
CA ILE A 234 9.70 9.84 14.45
C ILE A 234 9.78 11.12 15.29
N GLU A 235 9.93 12.28 14.64
CA GLU A 235 10.00 13.60 15.30
C GLU A 235 8.73 13.91 16.09
N ASN A 236 7.57 13.46 15.59
CA ASN A 236 6.27 13.61 16.25
C ASN A 236 5.93 12.44 17.20
N LYS A 237 6.90 11.58 17.55
CA LYS A 237 6.73 10.43 18.47
C LYS A 237 5.68 9.42 18.04
N MET A 238 5.37 9.34 16.75
CA MET A 238 4.38 8.43 16.15
C MET A 238 5.03 7.11 15.71
N HIS A 239 5.79 6.46 16.60
CA HIS A 239 6.60 5.30 16.25
C HIS A 239 5.77 4.12 15.73
N SER A 240 4.60 3.85 16.33
CA SER A 240 3.72 2.78 15.87
C SER A 240 3.18 3.03 14.45
N ASN A 241 2.83 4.29 14.13
CA ASN A 241 2.40 4.66 12.78
C ASN A 241 3.54 4.48 11.77
N ALA A 242 4.76 4.95 12.10
CA ALA A 242 5.93 4.78 11.25
C ALA A 242 6.27 3.29 11.04
N TYR A 243 6.19 2.49 12.11
CA TYR A 243 6.46 1.05 12.07
C TYR A 243 5.47 0.31 11.16
N SER A 244 4.17 0.56 11.33
CA SER A 244 3.10 0.00 10.52
C SER A 244 3.20 0.44 9.04
N PHE A 245 3.44 1.72 8.79
CA PHE A 245 3.63 2.26 7.45
C PHE A 245 4.79 1.58 6.71
N LEU A 246 5.95 1.46 7.36
CA LEU A 246 7.12 0.81 6.75
C LEU A 246 6.88 -0.69 6.51
N GLU A 247 6.16 -1.38 7.39
CA GLU A 247 5.82 -2.78 7.18
C GLU A 247 4.90 -2.97 5.98
N PHE A 248 3.89 -2.13 5.85
CA PHE A 248 3.02 -2.11 4.67
C PHE A 248 3.82 -1.92 3.37
N GLU A 249 4.76 -0.97 3.35
CA GLU A 249 5.61 -0.72 2.18
C GLU A 249 6.58 -1.88 1.89
N ILE A 250 7.11 -2.56 2.92
CA ILE A 250 7.93 -3.78 2.76
C ILE A 250 7.09 -4.87 2.08
N ILE A 251 5.89 -5.13 2.56
CA ILE A 251 5.00 -6.16 2.00
C ILE A 251 4.69 -5.85 0.53
N LYS A 252 4.33 -4.60 0.23
CA LYS A 252 4.04 -4.14 -1.12
C LYS A 252 5.24 -4.33 -2.06
N LEU A 253 6.43 -3.97 -1.62
CA LEU A 253 7.65 -4.09 -2.41
C LEU A 253 8.03 -5.56 -2.65
N ILE A 254 7.91 -6.43 -1.64
CA ILE A 254 8.16 -7.86 -1.79
C ILE A 254 7.16 -8.49 -2.77
N LYS A 255 5.86 -8.18 -2.65
CA LYS A 255 4.84 -8.65 -3.60
C LYS A 255 5.16 -8.21 -5.04
N PHE A 256 5.64 -6.97 -5.22
CA PHE A 256 6.06 -6.47 -6.52
C PHE A 256 7.27 -7.25 -7.07
N ILE A 257 8.35 -7.39 -6.29
CA ILE A 257 9.56 -8.12 -6.70
C ILE A 257 9.20 -9.56 -7.09
N TYR A 258 8.35 -10.21 -6.31
CA TYR A 258 7.90 -11.57 -6.60
C TYR A 258 7.06 -11.64 -7.87
N SER A 259 6.18 -10.67 -8.11
CA SER A 259 5.40 -10.60 -9.35
C SER A 259 6.29 -10.48 -10.58
N GLU A 260 7.32 -9.63 -10.53
CA GLU A 260 8.28 -9.49 -11.64
C GLU A 260 9.14 -10.76 -11.81
N TYR A 261 9.55 -11.38 -10.70
CA TYR A 261 10.23 -12.68 -10.72
C TYR A 261 9.41 -13.76 -11.40
N CYS A 262 8.12 -13.89 -11.04
CA CYS A 262 7.23 -14.87 -11.63
C CYS A 262 6.99 -14.62 -13.12
N LYS A 263 6.81 -13.37 -13.54
CA LYS A 263 6.64 -13.02 -14.97
C LYS A 263 7.86 -13.42 -15.79
N ASN A 264 9.07 -13.08 -15.31
CA ASN A 264 10.29 -13.33 -16.06
C ASN A 264 10.68 -14.81 -16.10
N ASN A 265 10.27 -15.60 -15.10
CA ASN A 265 10.54 -17.04 -15.04
C ASN A 265 9.35 -17.91 -15.43
N GLN A 266 8.23 -17.32 -15.88
CA GLN A 266 6.99 -18.03 -16.26
C GLN A 266 6.44 -18.93 -15.14
N ILE A 267 6.58 -18.47 -13.87
CA ILE A 267 6.13 -19.18 -12.68
C ILE A 267 4.72 -18.70 -12.29
N SER A 268 3.90 -19.62 -11.77
CA SER A 268 2.57 -19.26 -11.25
C SER A 268 2.66 -18.36 -10.02
N LEU A 269 1.85 -17.28 -9.99
CA LEU A 269 1.72 -16.37 -8.85
C LEU A 269 1.03 -17.02 -7.61
N HIS A 270 0.54 -18.24 -7.73
CA HIS A 270 -0.21 -18.91 -6.66
C HIS A 270 0.66 -19.66 -5.64
N GLN A 271 1.96 -19.57 -5.75
CA GLN A 271 2.86 -20.22 -4.79
C GLN A 271 2.83 -19.54 -3.43
N PHE A 272 3.04 -20.32 -2.37
CA PHE A 272 3.14 -19.82 -1.00
C PHE A 272 4.58 -19.55 -0.56
N LYS A 273 5.59 -20.08 -1.26
CA LYS A 273 7.02 -19.88 -0.98
C LYS A 273 7.55 -18.64 -1.71
N ILE A 274 7.27 -17.46 -1.17
CA ILE A 274 7.77 -16.19 -1.75
C ILE A 274 9.15 -15.83 -1.21
N LEU A 275 9.27 -15.72 0.11
CA LEU A 275 10.49 -15.20 0.73
C LEU A 275 11.63 -16.21 0.67
N SER A 276 11.34 -17.51 0.86
CA SER A 276 12.33 -18.57 0.76
C SER A 276 12.93 -18.67 -0.66
N GLU A 277 12.12 -18.48 -1.69
CA GLU A 277 12.60 -18.46 -3.08
C GLU A 277 13.43 -17.21 -3.39
N LEU A 278 12.92 -16.03 -3.06
CA LEU A 278 13.63 -14.77 -3.31
C LEU A 278 14.90 -14.63 -2.47
N MET A 279 14.95 -15.22 -1.26
CA MET A 279 16.14 -15.22 -0.41
C MET A 279 17.30 -16.01 -1.03
N ASN A 280 16.99 -17.11 -1.68
CA ASN A 280 17.96 -18.00 -2.30
C ASN A 280 18.23 -17.65 -3.78
N ASN A 281 17.65 -16.58 -4.29
CA ASN A 281 17.82 -16.20 -5.67
C ASN A 281 19.21 -15.61 -5.91
N ASN A 282 19.91 -16.10 -6.94
CA ASN A 282 21.25 -15.65 -7.31
C ASN A 282 21.24 -14.29 -8.01
N GLU A 283 20.12 -13.89 -8.58
CA GLU A 283 19.96 -12.62 -9.27
C GLU A 283 19.75 -11.49 -8.26
N ILE A 284 20.67 -10.52 -8.25
CA ILE A 284 20.73 -9.45 -7.24
C ILE A 284 19.41 -8.68 -7.14
N SER A 285 18.77 -8.45 -8.30
CA SER A 285 17.51 -7.68 -8.40
C SER A 285 16.34 -8.31 -7.64
N TYR A 286 16.28 -9.64 -7.58
CA TYR A 286 15.22 -10.39 -6.89
C TYR A 286 15.62 -10.80 -5.48
N ASN A 287 16.91 -10.77 -5.14
CA ASN A 287 17.40 -11.26 -3.85
C ASN A 287 17.00 -10.36 -2.69
N ILE A 288 16.25 -10.91 -1.72
CA ILE A 288 15.83 -10.18 -0.52
C ILE A 288 16.96 -10.16 0.52
N PRO A 289 17.37 -8.98 1.02
CA PRO A 289 18.43 -8.87 2.03
C PRO A 289 18.04 -9.54 3.35
N LYS A 290 19.01 -10.16 4.04
CA LYS A 290 18.83 -10.72 5.39
C LYS A 290 18.23 -9.72 6.39
N SER A 291 18.51 -8.43 6.25
CA SER A 291 17.91 -7.39 7.10
C SER A 291 16.38 -7.31 7.00
N ILE A 292 15.80 -7.56 5.82
CA ILE A 292 14.34 -7.66 5.64
C ILE A 292 13.82 -8.94 6.26
N ILE A 293 14.52 -10.07 6.02
CA ILE A 293 14.15 -11.38 6.55
C ILE A 293 14.07 -11.33 8.08
N ASN A 294 15.09 -10.77 8.73
CA ASN A 294 15.13 -10.62 10.19
C ASN A 294 13.99 -9.76 10.75
N LEU A 295 13.44 -8.84 9.95
CA LEU A 295 12.29 -8.02 10.36
C LEU A 295 10.96 -8.77 10.26
N ILE A 296 10.85 -9.71 9.34
CA ILE A 296 9.64 -10.52 9.14
C ILE A 296 9.66 -11.74 10.05
N SER A 297 10.85 -12.30 10.33
CA SER A 297 11.06 -13.54 11.09
C SER A 297 11.11 -13.36 12.60
N ILE A 298 10.60 -12.26 13.14
CA ILE A 298 10.73 -11.90 14.57
C ILE A 298 10.27 -13.04 15.52
N ASN A 299 9.43 -13.96 15.06
CA ASN A 299 8.98 -15.11 15.85
C ASN A 299 8.78 -16.34 14.96
N ASN A 300 9.84 -17.08 14.70
CA ASN A 300 9.78 -18.33 13.91
C ASN A 300 9.45 -19.58 14.78
N ASN A 301 8.89 -19.40 15.98
CA ASN A 301 8.43 -20.49 16.80
C ASN A 301 7.10 -21.03 16.25
N GLU A 302 7.04 -22.33 16.00
CA GLU A 302 5.88 -23.01 15.43
C GLU A 302 4.59 -22.76 16.22
N HIS A 303 4.65 -22.83 17.55
CA HIS A 303 3.49 -22.60 18.41
C HIS A 303 2.96 -21.16 18.29
N ILE A 304 3.87 -20.18 18.26
CA ILE A 304 3.49 -18.77 18.09
C ILE A 304 2.83 -18.55 16.74
N ILE A 305 3.37 -19.13 15.67
CA ILE A 305 2.82 -19.00 14.31
C ILE A 305 1.43 -19.66 14.23
N LYS A 306 1.26 -20.87 14.79
CA LYS A 306 -0.07 -21.52 14.88
C LYS A 306 -1.08 -20.65 15.61
N THR A 307 -0.68 -20.04 16.73
CA THR A 307 -1.54 -19.11 17.45
C THR A 307 -1.93 -17.90 16.62
N LYS A 308 -1.00 -17.32 15.85
CA LYS A 308 -1.30 -16.20 14.92
C LYS A 308 -2.28 -16.62 13.82
N ILE A 309 -2.07 -17.78 13.19
CA ILE A 309 -2.99 -18.33 12.18
C ILE A 309 -4.40 -18.48 12.75
N ASN A 310 -4.53 -19.06 13.95
CA ASN A 310 -5.83 -19.25 14.60
C ASN A 310 -6.52 -17.90 14.86
N LYS A 311 -5.80 -16.90 15.41
CA LYS A 311 -6.34 -15.56 15.62
C LYS A 311 -6.86 -14.93 14.32
N VAL A 312 -6.09 -15.01 13.22
CA VAL A 312 -6.53 -14.50 11.91
C VAL A 312 -7.75 -15.28 11.40
N SER A 313 -7.76 -16.61 11.55
CA SER A 313 -8.91 -17.44 11.14
C SER A 313 -10.18 -17.06 11.91
N THR A 314 -10.11 -16.82 13.22
CA THR A 314 -11.25 -16.32 14.02
C THR A 314 -11.76 -14.98 13.51
N ILE A 315 -10.87 -14.04 13.20
CA ILE A 315 -11.29 -12.74 12.59
C ILE A 315 -12.03 -12.96 11.28
N ILE A 316 -11.55 -13.87 10.41
CA ILE A 316 -12.20 -14.18 9.13
C ILE A 316 -13.61 -14.74 9.35
N GLU A 317 -13.80 -15.62 10.35
CA GLU A 317 -15.10 -16.15 10.71
C GLU A 317 -16.07 -15.05 11.19
N GLU A 318 -15.57 -14.09 11.95
CA GLU A 318 -16.35 -12.92 12.38
C GLU A 318 -16.73 -12.02 11.21
N LEU A 319 -15.81 -11.80 10.25
CA LEU A 319 -16.08 -11.03 9.04
C LEU A 319 -17.15 -11.67 8.15
N ASN A 320 -17.22 -13.00 8.11
CA ASN A 320 -18.24 -13.73 7.34
C ASN A 320 -19.67 -13.59 7.92
N LYS A 321 -19.80 -13.26 9.20
CA LYS A 321 -21.10 -13.10 9.86
C LYS A 321 -21.70 -11.70 9.68
N VAL A 322 -20.97 -10.78 9.04
CA VAL A 322 -21.34 -9.39 8.79
C VAL A 322 -21.68 -9.16 7.32
#